data_efa7ab9fd4c336e3bed227facc19f220
#
_entry.id   efa7ab9fd4c336e3bed227facc19f220
#
_cell.length_a   1.000
_cell.length_b   1.000
_cell.length_c   1.000
_cell.angle_alpha   90.00
_cell.angle_beta   90.00
_cell.angle_gamma   90.00
#
_symmetry.space_group_name_H-M   'P 1'
#
loop_
_entity.id
_entity.type
_entity.pdbx_description
1 polymer ?
#
loop_
_entity_poly.entity_id
_entity_poly.type
_entity_poly.pdbx_seq_one_letter_code
_entity_poly.pdbx_strand_id
1 'polypeptide(L)'
;MFVNAQALDPAPGDPHRALVDAVRTEGPQALAEMVGDGAFALRELALHPQQLFTSDAALAGRYREVVGMIHELRSAMDALEARAVTAFADSLTLEKQAEARAHAAHEEGEVPPTRKLLREAASEASREVSMLIRKSPASAAHSLASQRRLVSDMPEMLTALASAKVTSTVAHATSRSFAPLSPQQRLEADRELAGRLPSLDGAGAQTWDDTTAAVIAAADPDGQERRHQQARRERHVTVRRGQHGMATVTAHVSALNAALIRKRLSHEAERLRAAGDRRGHQAIQADSFVHTLIGREDGMEPTTLDIGVIITDRALFHPRNGDLARIEGYGSVPAEAVREELRGVFRSLLADGAEDAMGPDGPALRATLRRMYSHPRAGELVGVESRARAFPAALARFILWRDQTCRGPYCDAPIRQTDHILPHAAGGQTCLDNGQGLCAHCNDKEQQTRSVRRVGNDAEHGHTVEWISRAGTRRTTRPRALTDPVPHRPSAEPPRPSAEPPGRSASSLRRAEWKRRYARRRRSVRGKQRRPRSPGFPETPA
;
A
#
# COMPACT_ATOMS: atom_id res chain seq x y z
N MET A 1 -5.33 -27.92 32.56
CA MET A 1 -6.58 -27.68 33.29
C MET A 1 -6.96 -26.23 32.96
N PHE A 2 -7.66 -26.04 31.85
CA PHE A 2 -8.17 -24.72 31.48
C PHE A 2 -9.29 -24.39 32.44
N VAL A 3 -9.16 -23.31 33.18
CA VAL A 3 -10.26 -22.76 33.95
C VAL A 3 -11.33 -22.39 32.92
N ASN A 4 -12.42 -23.14 32.97
CA ASN A 4 -13.61 -22.90 32.20
C ASN A 4 -14.09 -21.48 32.55
N ALA A 5 -13.75 -20.47 31.74
CA ALA A 5 -14.42 -19.19 31.78
C ALA A 5 -15.83 -19.39 31.22
N GLN A 6 -16.67 -20.10 31.98
CA GLN A 6 -18.09 -19.87 31.90
C GLN A 6 -18.25 -18.39 32.15
N ALA A 7 -18.85 -17.71 31.19
CA ALA A 7 -19.30 -16.33 31.38
C ALA A 7 -20.24 -16.37 32.60
N LEU A 8 -19.65 -16.20 33.78
CA LEU A 8 -20.38 -15.91 35.00
C LEU A 8 -21.07 -14.59 34.72
N ASP A 9 -22.37 -14.62 34.56
CA ASP A 9 -23.16 -13.42 34.71
C ASP A 9 -22.72 -12.77 36.04
N PRO A 10 -22.11 -11.60 36.04
CA PRO A 10 -21.57 -11.02 37.24
C PRO A 10 -22.70 -10.86 38.25
N ALA A 11 -22.43 -11.17 39.53
CA ALA A 11 -23.40 -11.13 40.61
C ALA A 11 -24.04 -9.73 40.72
N PRO A 12 -25.28 -9.61 41.19
CA PRO A 12 -25.87 -8.29 41.49
C PRO A 12 -24.96 -7.51 42.42
N GLY A 13 -24.49 -6.32 42.02
CA GLY A 13 -23.55 -5.49 42.76
C GLY A 13 -22.08 -5.62 42.37
N ASP A 14 -21.75 -6.40 41.31
CA ASP A 14 -20.41 -6.43 40.75
C ASP A 14 -20.03 -5.05 40.18
N PRO A 15 -18.89 -4.45 40.59
CA PRO A 15 -18.45 -3.15 40.10
C PRO A 15 -18.21 -3.13 38.59
N HIS A 16 -17.85 -4.25 37.97
CA HIS A 16 -17.71 -4.36 36.53
C HIS A 16 -19.05 -4.25 35.80
N ARG A 17 -20.11 -4.84 36.37
CA ARG A 17 -21.47 -4.72 35.83
C ARG A 17 -21.98 -3.29 35.94
N ALA A 18 -21.76 -2.64 37.08
CA ALA A 18 -22.11 -1.23 37.28
C ALA A 18 -21.42 -0.30 36.26
N LEU A 19 -20.14 -0.53 35.96
CA LEU A 19 -19.40 0.21 34.93
C LEU A 19 -20.01 -0.01 33.53
N VAL A 20 -20.30 -1.25 33.16
CA VAL A 20 -20.91 -1.58 31.86
C VAL A 20 -22.28 -0.94 31.71
N ASP A 21 -23.11 -0.98 32.77
CA ASP A 21 -24.45 -0.39 32.75
C ASP A 21 -24.40 1.15 32.71
N ALA A 22 -23.42 1.78 33.38
CA ALA A 22 -23.17 3.21 33.27
C ALA A 22 -22.82 3.59 31.84
N VAL A 23 -21.86 2.90 31.22
CA VAL A 23 -21.47 3.15 29.80
C VAL A 23 -22.66 2.93 28.86
N ARG A 24 -23.49 1.92 29.07
CA ARG A 24 -24.70 1.69 28.26
C ARG A 24 -25.70 2.83 28.39
N THR A 25 -25.84 3.39 29.57
CA THR A 25 -26.78 4.49 29.87
C THR A 25 -26.28 5.82 29.31
N GLU A 26 -25.00 6.12 29.46
CA GLU A 26 -24.37 7.37 29.02
C GLU A 26 -24.02 7.37 27.52
N GLY A 27 -23.93 6.19 26.90
CA GLY A 27 -23.80 6.02 25.46
C GLY A 27 -22.37 6.14 24.92
N PRO A 28 -22.22 6.46 23.62
CA PRO A 28 -20.92 6.38 22.91
C PRO A 28 -19.82 7.27 23.49
N GLN A 29 -20.17 8.38 24.13
CA GLN A 29 -19.19 9.28 24.76
C GLN A 29 -18.49 8.59 25.93
N ALA A 30 -19.26 7.99 26.85
CA ALA A 30 -18.71 7.26 27.99
C ALA A 30 -17.89 6.04 27.57
N LEU A 31 -18.31 5.35 26.48
CA LEU A 31 -17.52 4.29 25.87
C LEU A 31 -16.16 4.79 25.39
N ALA A 32 -16.13 5.94 24.71
CA ALA A 32 -14.88 6.53 24.21
C ALA A 32 -13.93 6.92 25.35
N GLU A 33 -14.46 7.48 26.43
CA GLU A 33 -13.70 7.84 27.63
C GLU A 33 -13.12 6.58 28.30
N MET A 34 -13.92 5.56 28.55
CA MET A 34 -13.46 4.29 29.15
C MET A 34 -12.36 3.62 28.31
N VAL A 35 -12.53 3.54 26.98
CA VAL A 35 -11.52 2.97 26.09
C VAL A 35 -10.25 3.83 26.07
N GLY A 36 -10.40 5.16 26.11
CA GLY A 36 -9.28 6.11 26.16
C GLY A 36 -8.44 5.98 27.41
N ASP A 37 -9.09 5.90 28.56
CA ASP A 37 -8.44 5.74 29.88
C ASP A 37 -7.71 4.39 29.97
N GLY A 38 -8.35 3.29 29.51
CA GLY A 38 -7.74 1.98 29.44
C GLY A 38 -6.52 1.95 28.52
N ALA A 39 -6.63 2.57 27.35
CA ALA A 39 -5.53 2.66 26.40
C ALA A 39 -4.36 3.50 26.95
N PHE A 40 -4.66 4.59 27.67
CA PHE A 40 -3.63 5.38 28.34
C PHE A 40 -2.89 4.54 29.39
N ALA A 41 -3.62 3.90 30.31
CA ALA A 41 -3.03 3.12 31.39
C ALA A 41 -2.15 1.97 30.84
N LEU A 42 -2.66 1.20 29.87
CA LEU A 42 -1.91 0.11 29.26
C LEU A 42 -0.67 0.60 28.51
N ARG A 43 -0.74 1.74 27.84
CA ARG A 43 0.40 2.36 27.16
C ARG A 43 1.48 2.77 28.15
N GLU A 44 1.12 3.43 29.26
CA GLU A 44 2.09 3.85 30.30
C GLU A 44 2.79 2.63 30.90
N LEU A 45 2.06 1.56 31.23
CA LEU A 45 2.66 0.31 31.72
C LEU A 45 3.58 -0.36 30.68
N ALA A 46 3.27 -0.26 29.39
CA ALA A 46 4.10 -0.82 28.34
C ALA A 46 5.37 -0.01 28.07
N LEU A 47 5.29 1.33 28.16
CA LEU A 47 6.43 2.23 27.91
C LEU A 47 7.34 2.37 29.14
N HIS A 48 6.76 2.28 30.35
CA HIS A 48 7.44 2.49 31.62
C HIS A 48 7.23 1.27 32.54
N PRO A 49 7.70 0.06 32.15
CA PRO A 49 7.40 -1.18 32.89
C PRO A 49 8.09 -1.25 34.25
N GLN A 50 9.14 -0.47 34.48
CA GLN A 50 9.93 -0.52 35.72
C GLN A 50 10.28 -1.96 36.12
N GLN A 51 9.84 -2.42 37.31
CA GLN A 51 10.07 -3.78 37.80
C GLN A 51 8.93 -4.77 37.51
N LEU A 52 7.95 -4.40 36.68
CA LEU A 52 6.80 -5.26 36.35
C LEU A 52 7.18 -6.56 35.63
N PHE A 53 8.22 -6.52 34.83
CA PHE A 53 8.68 -7.65 34.03
C PHE A 53 10.11 -8.04 34.42
N THR A 54 10.24 -8.88 35.42
CA THR A 54 11.51 -9.40 35.90
C THR A 54 11.63 -10.90 35.55
N SER A 55 12.84 -11.36 35.23
CA SER A 55 13.09 -12.79 34.95
C SER A 55 13.20 -13.56 36.25
N ASP A 56 12.05 -13.95 36.84
CA ASP A 56 11.97 -14.75 38.05
C ASP A 56 11.11 -15.98 37.75
N ALA A 57 11.64 -17.15 38.04
CA ALA A 57 10.95 -18.43 37.84
C ALA A 57 9.63 -18.53 38.64
N ALA A 58 9.54 -17.90 39.80
CA ALA A 58 8.33 -17.87 40.62
C ALA A 58 7.19 -17.08 39.96
N LEU A 59 7.50 -16.16 39.03
CA LEU A 59 6.52 -15.33 38.33
C LEU A 59 6.03 -15.92 37.01
N ALA A 60 6.60 -17.02 36.53
CA ALA A 60 6.23 -17.63 35.25
C ALA A 60 4.73 -17.93 35.14
N GLY A 61 4.09 -18.42 36.20
CA GLY A 61 2.64 -18.64 36.25
C GLY A 61 1.83 -17.36 36.08
N ARG A 62 2.24 -16.29 36.76
CA ARG A 62 1.60 -14.96 36.67
C ARG A 62 1.71 -14.37 35.26
N TYR A 63 2.89 -14.46 34.67
CA TYR A 63 3.06 -13.95 33.30
C TYR A 63 2.23 -14.73 32.28
N ARG A 64 2.09 -16.05 32.45
CA ARG A 64 1.17 -16.85 31.61
C ARG A 64 -0.28 -16.39 31.74
N GLU A 65 -0.76 -16.09 32.94
CA GLU A 65 -2.10 -15.52 33.17
C GLU A 65 -2.26 -14.16 32.49
N VAL A 66 -1.29 -13.25 32.65
CA VAL A 66 -1.29 -11.95 31.99
C VAL A 66 -1.34 -12.06 30.47
N VAL A 67 -0.58 -13.00 29.88
CA VAL A 67 -0.63 -13.25 28.42
C VAL A 67 -2.02 -13.71 28.00
N GLY A 68 -2.66 -14.61 28.75
CA GLY A 68 -4.04 -15.07 28.48
C GLY A 68 -5.04 -13.90 28.52
N MET A 69 -5.02 -13.13 29.61
CA MET A 69 -5.90 -11.94 29.78
C MET A 69 -5.70 -10.89 28.68
N ILE A 70 -4.47 -10.64 28.25
CA ILE A 70 -4.19 -9.73 27.13
C ILE A 70 -4.80 -10.26 25.83
N HIS A 71 -4.75 -11.58 25.61
CA HIS A 71 -5.38 -12.19 24.44
C HIS A 71 -6.91 -12.02 24.47
N GLU A 72 -7.54 -12.30 25.61
CA GLU A 72 -8.98 -12.09 25.81
C GLU A 72 -9.38 -10.65 25.61
N LEU A 73 -8.62 -9.70 26.18
CA LEU A 73 -8.84 -8.26 26.00
C LEU A 73 -8.78 -7.86 24.53
N ARG A 74 -7.77 -8.34 23.78
CA ARG A 74 -7.66 -8.06 22.34
C ARG A 74 -8.88 -8.58 21.58
N SER A 75 -9.33 -9.79 21.86
CA SER A 75 -10.50 -10.37 21.21
C SER A 75 -11.78 -9.60 21.49
N ALA A 76 -11.98 -9.16 22.73
CA ALA A 76 -13.11 -8.32 23.12
C ALA A 76 -13.04 -6.95 22.43
N MET A 77 -11.84 -6.34 22.34
CA MET A 77 -11.62 -5.07 21.63
C MET A 77 -11.87 -5.20 20.13
N ASP A 78 -11.47 -6.30 19.49
CA ASP A 78 -11.74 -6.54 18.06
C ASP A 78 -13.25 -6.64 17.79
N ALA A 79 -14.00 -7.30 18.66
CA ALA A 79 -15.48 -7.36 18.55
C ALA A 79 -16.14 -5.98 18.78
N LEU A 80 -15.62 -5.19 19.73
CA LEU A 80 -16.08 -3.83 20.00
C LEU A 80 -15.75 -2.90 18.83
N GLU A 81 -14.54 -3.00 18.27
CA GLU A 81 -14.14 -2.26 17.05
C GLU A 81 -15.08 -2.58 15.89
N ALA A 82 -15.43 -3.85 15.67
CA ALA A 82 -16.36 -4.23 14.62
C ALA A 82 -17.73 -3.55 14.77
N ARG A 83 -18.26 -3.46 15.99
CA ARG A 83 -19.52 -2.73 16.27
C ARG A 83 -19.38 -1.23 16.05
N ALA A 84 -18.30 -0.62 16.54
CA ALA A 84 -18.06 0.82 16.42
C ALA A 84 -17.89 1.24 14.95
N VAL A 85 -17.10 0.50 14.17
CA VAL A 85 -16.88 0.77 12.74
C VAL A 85 -18.18 0.58 11.94
N THR A 86 -18.98 -0.43 12.26
CA THR A 86 -20.29 -0.65 11.61
C THR A 86 -21.24 0.50 11.92
N ALA A 87 -21.38 0.88 13.18
CA ALA A 87 -22.23 2.00 13.61
C ALA A 87 -21.80 3.32 12.95
N PHE A 88 -20.50 3.57 12.86
CA PHE A 88 -19.97 4.74 12.16
C PHE A 88 -20.36 4.76 10.67
N ALA A 89 -20.21 3.64 9.96
CA ALA A 89 -20.58 3.55 8.55
C ALA A 89 -22.10 3.68 8.32
N ASP A 90 -22.90 3.19 9.26
CA ASP A 90 -24.36 3.33 9.21
C ASP A 90 -24.79 4.78 9.49
N SER A 91 -24.15 5.47 10.43
CA SER A 91 -24.38 6.90 10.71
C SER A 91 -24.06 7.77 9.48
N LEU A 92 -22.92 7.52 8.80
CA LEU A 92 -22.60 8.22 7.54
C LEU A 92 -23.63 7.95 6.43
N THR A 93 -24.22 6.75 6.41
CA THR A 93 -25.27 6.42 5.44
C THR A 93 -26.52 7.27 5.70
N LEU A 94 -26.92 7.40 6.96
CA LEU A 94 -28.08 8.23 7.37
C LEU A 94 -27.83 9.71 7.08
N GLU A 95 -26.63 10.20 7.36
CA GLU A 95 -26.21 11.58 7.05
C GLU A 95 -26.34 11.87 5.56
N LYS A 96 -25.75 11.02 4.70
CA LYS A 96 -25.87 11.18 3.24
C LYS A 96 -27.30 11.13 2.72
N GLN A 97 -28.14 10.28 3.30
CA GLN A 97 -29.55 10.24 2.95
C GLN A 97 -30.28 11.52 3.34
N ALA A 98 -29.96 12.09 4.51
CA ALA A 98 -30.52 13.36 4.97
C ALA A 98 -30.05 14.53 4.07
N GLU A 99 -28.75 14.60 3.75
CA GLU A 99 -28.19 15.60 2.84
C GLU A 99 -28.84 15.51 1.43
N ALA A 100 -28.97 14.30 0.88
CA ALA A 100 -29.56 14.11 -0.44
C ALA A 100 -31.04 14.53 -0.48
N ARG A 101 -31.82 14.26 0.59
CA ARG A 101 -33.20 14.72 0.70
C ARG A 101 -33.30 16.24 0.82
N ALA A 102 -32.43 16.87 1.63
CA ALA A 102 -32.40 18.31 1.79
C ALA A 102 -32.03 19.02 0.47
N HIS A 103 -31.05 18.48 -0.26
CA HIS A 103 -30.63 19.01 -1.57
C HIS A 103 -31.75 18.88 -2.61
N ALA A 104 -32.41 17.72 -2.71
CA ALA A 104 -33.51 17.49 -3.62
C ALA A 104 -34.74 18.40 -3.33
N ALA A 105 -34.98 18.70 -2.05
CA ALA A 105 -36.06 19.64 -1.66
C ALA A 105 -35.71 21.10 -1.99
N HIS A 106 -34.42 21.47 -2.03
CA HIS A 106 -33.98 22.85 -2.31
C HIS A 106 -33.89 23.13 -3.80
N GLU A 107 -33.47 22.15 -4.62
CA GLU A 107 -33.20 22.31 -6.06
C GLU A 107 -34.29 21.65 -6.97
N GLU A 108 -35.43 21.22 -6.42
CA GLU A 108 -36.48 20.46 -7.13
C GLU A 108 -35.93 19.23 -7.90
N GLY A 109 -34.82 18.63 -7.38
CA GLY A 109 -34.14 17.50 -7.98
C GLY A 109 -34.59 16.14 -7.46
N GLU A 110 -34.27 15.07 -8.18
CA GLU A 110 -34.52 13.71 -7.72
C GLU A 110 -33.50 13.29 -6.65
N VAL A 111 -33.95 12.59 -5.59
CA VAL A 111 -33.08 11.95 -4.62
C VAL A 111 -32.30 10.82 -5.30
N PRO A 112 -30.96 10.79 -5.23
CA PRO A 112 -30.17 9.72 -5.83
C PRO A 112 -30.62 8.32 -5.34
N PRO A 113 -30.48 7.27 -6.18
CA PRO A 113 -30.84 5.92 -5.76
C PRO A 113 -30.10 5.50 -4.48
N THR A 114 -30.81 4.89 -3.55
CA THR A 114 -30.28 4.43 -2.26
C THR A 114 -28.97 3.63 -2.42
N ARG A 115 -28.86 2.80 -3.46
CA ARG A 115 -27.64 2.03 -3.75
C ARG A 115 -26.41 2.92 -4.03
N LYS A 116 -26.61 4.10 -4.63
CA LYS A 116 -25.52 5.05 -4.88
C LYS A 116 -25.06 5.67 -3.55
N LEU A 117 -25.99 6.14 -2.73
CA LEU A 117 -25.71 6.73 -1.40
C LEU A 117 -25.00 5.74 -0.47
N LEU A 118 -25.42 4.48 -0.46
CA LEU A 118 -24.78 3.40 0.30
C LEU A 118 -23.32 3.17 -0.14
N ARG A 119 -23.02 3.22 -1.45
CA ARG A 119 -21.65 3.07 -1.96
C ARG A 119 -20.77 4.26 -1.57
N GLU A 120 -21.30 5.47 -1.68
CA GLU A 120 -20.58 6.69 -1.30
C GLU A 120 -20.27 6.70 0.19
N ALA A 121 -21.23 6.37 1.05
CA ALA A 121 -21.04 6.24 2.48
C ALA A 121 -20.00 5.17 2.84
N ALA A 122 -20.08 4.00 2.21
CA ALA A 122 -19.11 2.92 2.44
C ALA A 122 -17.70 3.30 1.98
N SER A 123 -17.57 4.02 0.87
CA SER A 123 -16.28 4.52 0.37
C SER A 123 -15.67 5.55 1.31
N GLU A 124 -16.48 6.47 1.83
CA GLU A 124 -16.06 7.49 2.80
C GLU A 124 -15.67 6.85 4.14
N ALA A 125 -16.51 5.96 4.68
CA ALA A 125 -16.21 5.22 5.91
C ALA A 125 -14.90 4.43 5.78
N SER A 126 -14.71 3.73 4.67
CA SER A 126 -13.49 2.97 4.38
C SER A 126 -12.25 3.88 4.34
N ARG A 127 -12.35 5.07 3.78
CA ARG A 127 -11.27 6.05 3.74
C ARG A 127 -10.94 6.57 5.15
N GLU A 128 -11.95 6.94 5.92
CA GLU A 128 -11.76 7.41 7.28
C GLU A 128 -11.11 6.34 8.16
N VAL A 129 -11.66 5.12 8.15
CA VAL A 129 -11.10 3.97 8.88
C VAL A 129 -9.65 3.71 8.45
N SER A 130 -9.35 3.73 7.14
CA SER A 130 -7.98 3.60 6.62
C SER A 130 -7.01 4.59 7.28
N MET A 131 -7.42 5.84 7.39
CA MET A 131 -6.59 6.91 7.96
C MET A 131 -6.48 6.85 9.49
N LEU A 132 -7.52 6.39 10.18
CA LEU A 132 -7.53 6.22 11.64
C LEU A 132 -6.64 5.06 12.08
N ILE A 133 -6.86 3.87 11.50
CA ILE A 133 -6.16 2.63 11.91
C ILE A 133 -4.89 2.33 11.10
N ARG A 134 -4.49 3.23 10.20
CA ARG A 134 -3.25 3.15 9.39
C ARG A 134 -3.16 1.89 8.53
N LYS A 135 -4.28 1.46 7.96
CA LYS A 135 -4.35 0.36 6.98
C LYS A 135 -4.52 0.91 5.56
N SER A 136 -4.12 0.12 4.55
CA SER A 136 -4.39 0.53 3.16
C SER A 136 -5.90 0.65 2.91
N PRO A 137 -6.35 1.54 2.00
CA PRO A 137 -7.78 1.72 1.72
C PRO A 137 -8.50 0.44 1.31
N ALA A 138 -7.85 -0.40 0.49
CA ALA A 138 -8.40 -1.70 0.12
C ALA A 138 -8.56 -2.64 1.34
N SER A 139 -7.54 -2.68 2.22
CA SER A 139 -7.60 -3.46 3.45
C SER A 139 -8.69 -2.95 4.41
N ALA A 140 -8.85 -1.62 4.53
CA ALA A 140 -9.89 -1.01 5.33
C ALA A 140 -11.30 -1.32 4.79
N ALA A 141 -11.49 -1.27 3.47
CA ALA A 141 -12.76 -1.63 2.83
C ALA A 141 -13.12 -3.11 3.06
N HIS A 142 -12.15 -4.03 2.93
CA HIS A 142 -12.37 -5.44 3.23
C HIS A 142 -12.66 -5.67 4.73
N SER A 143 -11.96 -4.97 5.63
CA SER A 143 -12.23 -5.05 7.08
C SER A 143 -13.63 -4.57 7.39
N LEU A 144 -14.04 -3.39 6.87
CA LEU A 144 -15.38 -2.83 7.06
C LEU A 144 -16.47 -3.82 6.59
N ALA A 145 -16.32 -4.38 5.39
CA ALA A 145 -17.28 -5.36 4.87
C ALA A 145 -17.36 -6.63 5.72
N SER A 146 -16.21 -7.10 6.26
CA SER A 146 -16.15 -8.25 7.14
C SER A 146 -16.76 -7.97 8.52
N GLN A 147 -16.45 -6.81 9.11
CA GLN A 147 -16.98 -6.37 10.39
C GLN A 147 -18.50 -6.18 10.33
N ARG A 148 -19.01 -5.58 9.25
CA ARG A 148 -20.45 -5.42 9.04
C ARG A 148 -21.17 -6.77 9.00
N ARG A 149 -20.63 -7.78 8.30
CA ARG A 149 -21.21 -9.14 8.28
C ARG A 149 -21.20 -9.78 9.68
N LEU A 150 -20.09 -9.65 10.41
CA LEU A 150 -20.00 -10.16 11.79
C LEU A 150 -21.08 -9.54 12.69
N VAL A 151 -21.28 -8.22 12.58
CA VAL A 151 -22.25 -7.49 13.43
C VAL A 151 -23.70 -7.77 13.03
N SER A 152 -24.00 -7.80 11.72
CA SER A 152 -25.38 -7.87 11.22
C SER A 152 -25.87 -9.30 10.99
N ASP A 153 -25.00 -10.17 10.50
CA ASP A 153 -25.41 -11.46 9.95
C ASP A 153 -24.76 -12.67 10.66
N MET A 154 -23.78 -12.44 11.57
CA MET A 154 -23.01 -13.51 12.21
C MET A 154 -22.86 -13.26 13.73
N PRO A 155 -23.97 -13.14 14.49
CA PRO A 155 -23.93 -12.78 15.92
C PRO A 155 -23.25 -13.83 16.80
N GLU A 156 -23.33 -15.11 16.43
CA GLU A 156 -22.69 -16.21 17.18
C GLU A 156 -21.16 -16.15 17.03
N MET A 157 -20.65 -15.93 15.82
CA MET A 157 -19.24 -15.75 15.55
C MET A 157 -18.69 -14.49 16.24
N LEU A 158 -19.45 -13.39 16.24
CA LEU A 158 -19.08 -12.18 16.96
C LEU A 158 -19.01 -12.42 18.48
N THR A 159 -19.94 -13.20 19.02
CA THR A 159 -19.94 -13.60 20.43
C THR A 159 -18.74 -14.51 20.76
N ALA A 160 -18.44 -15.46 19.88
CA ALA A 160 -17.26 -16.31 20.01
C ALA A 160 -15.95 -15.51 19.98
N LEU A 161 -15.87 -14.47 19.12
CA LEU A 161 -14.74 -13.54 19.09
C LEU A 161 -14.66 -12.73 20.39
N ALA A 162 -15.76 -12.11 20.81
CA ALA A 162 -15.80 -11.30 22.03
C ALA A 162 -15.39 -12.09 23.30
N SER A 163 -15.70 -13.38 23.34
CA SER A 163 -15.34 -14.31 24.43
C SER A 163 -14.02 -15.06 24.22
N ALA A 164 -13.22 -14.64 23.25
CA ALA A 164 -11.91 -15.23 22.90
C ALA A 164 -11.94 -16.75 22.58
N LYS A 165 -13.10 -17.30 22.21
CA LYS A 165 -13.23 -18.68 21.73
C LYS A 165 -12.67 -18.86 20.33
N VAL A 166 -12.61 -17.80 19.56
CA VAL A 166 -11.97 -17.73 18.25
C VAL A 166 -11.07 -16.51 18.16
N THR A 167 -10.04 -16.58 17.33
CA THR A 167 -9.18 -15.42 17.08
C THR A 167 -9.81 -14.46 16.05
N SER A 168 -9.42 -13.21 16.08
CA SER A 168 -9.81 -12.20 15.06
C SER A 168 -9.54 -12.70 13.63
N THR A 169 -8.41 -13.37 13.42
CA THR A 169 -8.05 -13.93 12.10
C THR A 169 -9.07 -14.96 11.63
N VAL A 170 -9.50 -15.87 12.49
CA VAL A 170 -10.51 -16.91 12.20
C VAL A 170 -11.87 -16.26 11.93
N ALA A 171 -12.34 -15.37 12.82
CA ALA A 171 -13.62 -14.70 12.67
C ALA A 171 -13.73 -13.92 11.34
N HIS A 172 -12.67 -13.17 10.99
CA HIS A 172 -12.63 -12.43 9.72
C HIS A 172 -12.46 -13.34 8.50
N ALA A 173 -11.73 -14.46 8.59
CA ALA A 173 -11.63 -15.45 7.52
C ALA A 173 -12.98 -16.09 7.25
N THR A 174 -13.68 -16.55 8.28
CA THR A 174 -15.04 -17.11 8.19
C THR A 174 -16.03 -16.09 7.60
N SER A 175 -15.99 -14.84 8.08
CA SER A 175 -16.83 -13.77 7.53
C SER A 175 -16.59 -13.53 6.03
N ARG A 176 -15.34 -13.63 5.56
CA ARG A 176 -15.04 -13.53 4.12
C ARG A 176 -15.57 -14.74 3.35
N SER A 177 -15.42 -15.94 3.89
CA SER A 177 -15.93 -17.17 3.27
C SER A 177 -17.46 -17.16 3.14
N PHE A 178 -18.18 -16.54 4.08
CA PHE A 178 -19.63 -16.38 4.05
C PHE A 178 -20.10 -15.21 3.14
N ALA A 179 -19.18 -14.40 2.60
CA ALA A 179 -19.57 -13.25 1.77
C ALA A 179 -20.50 -13.59 0.57
N PRO A 180 -20.37 -14.73 -0.12
CA PRO A 180 -21.27 -15.10 -1.23
C PRO A 180 -22.69 -15.48 -0.81
N LEU A 181 -22.94 -15.80 0.45
CA LEU A 181 -24.25 -16.17 0.98
C LEU A 181 -25.14 -14.92 1.12
N SER A 182 -26.46 -15.10 1.04
CA SER A 182 -27.43 -14.06 1.42
C SER A 182 -27.39 -13.79 2.93
N PRO A 183 -27.90 -12.64 3.42
CA PRO A 183 -27.96 -12.35 4.86
C PRO A 183 -28.64 -13.45 5.67
N GLN A 184 -29.74 -14.00 5.18
CA GLN A 184 -30.48 -15.09 5.84
C GLN A 184 -29.63 -16.37 5.90
N GLN A 185 -29.03 -16.76 4.78
CA GLN A 185 -28.16 -17.93 4.73
C GLN A 185 -26.91 -17.78 5.63
N ARG A 186 -26.37 -16.57 5.76
CA ARG A 186 -25.27 -16.30 6.70
C ARG A 186 -25.66 -16.50 8.14
N LEU A 187 -26.86 -16.05 8.52
CA LEU A 187 -27.37 -16.24 9.88
C LEU A 187 -27.58 -17.73 10.22
N GLU A 188 -28.06 -18.52 9.26
CA GLU A 188 -28.24 -19.97 9.42
C GLU A 188 -26.88 -20.68 9.50
N ALA A 189 -25.95 -20.33 8.60
CA ALA A 189 -24.60 -20.87 8.60
C ALA A 189 -23.80 -20.50 9.87
N ASP A 190 -24.02 -19.31 10.41
CA ASP A 190 -23.41 -18.85 11.66
C ASP A 190 -23.85 -19.72 12.85
N ARG A 191 -25.14 -20.00 12.98
CA ARG A 191 -25.67 -20.89 14.02
C ARG A 191 -25.17 -22.32 13.90
N GLU A 192 -25.11 -22.84 12.67
CA GLU A 192 -24.60 -24.18 12.39
C GLU A 192 -23.12 -24.29 12.75
N LEU A 193 -22.32 -23.29 12.38
CA LEU A 193 -20.89 -23.26 12.71
C LEU A 193 -20.67 -23.09 14.21
N ALA A 194 -21.48 -22.28 14.88
CA ALA A 194 -21.43 -22.09 16.33
C ALA A 194 -21.63 -23.43 17.10
N GLY A 195 -22.55 -24.28 16.62
CA GLY A 195 -22.74 -25.62 17.16
C GLY A 195 -21.50 -26.53 17.04
N ARG A 196 -20.63 -26.26 16.08
CA ARG A 196 -19.39 -27.02 15.83
C ARG A 196 -18.15 -26.46 16.54
N LEU A 197 -18.22 -25.24 17.12
CA LEU A 197 -17.08 -24.62 17.81
C LEU A 197 -16.38 -25.53 18.84
N PRO A 198 -17.09 -26.31 19.67
CA PRO A 198 -16.42 -27.20 20.62
C PRO A 198 -15.53 -28.26 19.96
N SER A 199 -15.89 -28.73 18.77
CA SER A 199 -15.10 -29.70 17.99
C SER A 199 -13.94 -29.07 17.21
N LEU A 200 -13.95 -27.76 17.08
CA LEU A 200 -12.91 -26.98 16.40
C LEU A 200 -11.87 -26.39 17.38
N ASP A 201 -12.04 -26.63 18.68
CA ASP A 201 -11.03 -26.23 19.67
C ASP A 201 -9.74 -27.01 19.42
N GLY A 202 -8.64 -26.29 19.23
CA GLY A 202 -7.34 -26.88 18.85
C GLY A 202 -7.19 -27.26 17.36
N ALA A 203 -8.20 -27.03 16.51
CA ALA A 203 -8.14 -27.34 15.11
C ALA A 203 -7.21 -26.39 14.36
N GLY A 204 -6.47 -26.90 13.38
CA GLY A 204 -5.65 -26.09 12.47
C GLY A 204 -6.49 -25.39 11.39
N ALA A 205 -5.86 -24.43 10.69
CA ALA A 205 -6.53 -23.62 9.68
C ALA A 205 -7.25 -24.44 8.59
N GLN A 206 -6.65 -25.54 8.13
CA GLN A 206 -7.25 -26.38 7.09
C GLN A 206 -8.56 -27.02 7.57
N THR A 207 -8.62 -27.51 8.81
CA THR A 207 -9.84 -28.08 9.39
C THR A 207 -10.95 -27.04 9.52
N TRP A 208 -10.58 -25.79 9.87
CA TRP A 208 -11.50 -24.66 9.87
C TRP A 208 -12.05 -24.37 8.48
N ASP A 209 -11.18 -24.32 7.47
CA ASP A 209 -11.57 -24.05 6.07
C ASP A 209 -12.49 -25.14 5.54
N ASP A 210 -12.18 -26.41 5.77
CA ASP A 210 -12.98 -27.56 5.36
C ASP A 210 -14.35 -27.57 6.04
N THR A 211 -14.40 -27.28 7.35
CA THR A 211 -15.67 -27.18 8.09
C THR A 211 -16.51 -26.02 7.62
N THR A 212 -15.89 -24.86 7.41
CA THR A 212 -16.56 -23.66 6.88
C THR A 212 -17.13 -23.93 5.48
N ALA A 213 -16.37 -24.60 4.62
CA ALA A 213 -16.81 -24.98 3.28
C ALA A 213 -18.01 -25.95 3.32
N ALA A 214 -18.00 -26.91 4.24
CA ALA A 214 -19.14 -27.85 4.43
C ALA A 214 -20.40 -27.12 4.91
N VAL A 215 -20.28 -26.17 5.84
CA VAL A 215 -21.41 -25.34 6.31
C VAL A 215 -21.98 -24.47 5.17
N ILE A 216 -21.12 -23.85 4.35
CA ILE A 216 -21.54 -23.07 3.18
C ILE A 216 -22.28 -23.96 2.18
N ALA A 217 -21.78 -25.16 1.91
CA ALA A 217 -22.44 -26.11 0.99
C ALA A 217 -23.82 -26.56 1.49
N ALA A 218 -23.98 -26.72 2.80
CA ALA A 218 -25.28 -27.04 3.41
C ALA A 218 -26.26 -25.85 3.38
N ALA A 219 -25.78 -24.62 3.62
CA ALA A 219 -26.63 -23.43 3.64
C ALA A 219 -27.07 -22.96 2.24
N ASP A 220 -26.31 -23.27 1.18
CA ASP A 220 -26.63 -22.93 -0.22
C ASP A 220 -26.20 -24.05 -1.17
N PRO A 221 -26.94 -25.17 -1.20
CA PRO A 221 -26.61 -26.31 -2.07
C PRO A 221 -26.64 -25.92 -3.55
N ASP A 222 -27.63 -25.15 -3.96
CA ASP A 222 -27.83 -24.73 -5.36
C ASP A 222 -26.84 -23.65 -5.83
N GLY A 223 -26.17 -22.99 -4.89
CA GLY A 223 -25.21 -21.95 -5.18
C GLY A 223 -23.80 -22.44 -5.49
N GLN A 224 -23.51 -23.73 -5.34
CA GLN A 224 -22.15 -24.27 -5.48
C GLN A 224 -21.58 -24.02 -6.89
N GLU A 225 -22.38 -24.28 -7.93
CA GLU A 225 -21.95 -24.04 -9.32
C GLU A 225 -21.72 -22.55 -9.59
N ARG A 226 -22.63 -21.68 -9.12
CA ARG A 226 -22.46 -20.21 -9.25
C ARG A 226 -21.19 -19.72 -8.57
N ARG A 227 -20.90 -20.18 -7.36
CA ARG A 227 -19.67 -19.84 -6.61
C ARG A 227 -18.43 -20.33 -7.34
N HIS A 228 -18.46 -21.56 -7.87
CA HIS A 228 -17.35 -22.10 -8.67
C HIS A 228 -17.10 -21.26 -9.93
N GLN A 229 -18.15 -20.93 -10.68
CA GLN A 229 -18.04 -20.09 -11.87
C GLN A 229 -17.51 -18.69 -11.54
N GLN A 230 -17.97 -18.10 -10.44
CA GLN A 230 -17.47 -16.81 -9.97
C GLN A 230 -15.99 -16.88 -9.60
N ALA A 231 -15.58 -17.87 -8.83
CA ALA A 231 -14.17 -18.09 -8.49
C ALA A 231 -13.28 -18.29 -9.74
N ARG A 232 -13.80 -18.96 -10.77
CA ARG A 232 -13.12 -19.08 -12.07
C ARG A 232 -12.95 -17.75 -12.80
N ARG A 233 -13.88 -16.80 -12.66
CA ARG A 233 -13.75 -15.44 -13.23
C ARG A 233 -12.74 -14.59 -12.47
N GLU A 234 -12.54 -14.85 -11.20
CA GLU A 234 -11.63 -14.13 -10.31
C GLU A 234 -10.18 -14.64 -10.36
N ARG A 235 -9.85 -15.53 -11.31
CA ARG A 235 -8.48 -15.96 -11.52
C ARG A 235 -7.56 -14.79 -11.80
N HIS A 236 -6.43 -14.74 -11.12
CA HIS A 236 -5.46 -13.66 -11.27
C HIS A 236 -4.05 -14.11 -10.86
N VAL A 237 -3.07 -13.36 -11.30
CA VAL A 237 -1.69 -13.47 -10.83
C VAL A 237 -1.30 -12.18 -10.14
N THR A 238 -0.69 -12.29 -8.98
CA THR A 238 -0.13 -11.15 -8.23
C THR A 238 1.35 -11.34 -8.01
N VAL A 239 2.09 -10.23 -8.08
CA VAL A 239 3.51 -10.18 -7.71
C VAL A 239 3.64 -9.27 -6.50
N ARG A 240 4.20 -9.80 -5.42
CA ARG A 240 4.44 -9.06 -4.18
C ARG A 240 5.93 -8.97 -3.91
N ARG A 241 6.36 -7.81 -3.50
CA ARG A 241 7.72 -7.58 -3.06
C ARG A 241 8.06 -8.42 -1.83
N GLY A 242 9.19 -9.12 -1.89
CA GLY A 242 9.81 -9.80 -0.75
C GLY A 242 10.98 -9.01 -0.17
N GLN A 243 11.73 -9.61 0.72
CA GLN A 243 12.96 -9.08 1.27
C GLN A 243 14.15 -9.45 0.38
N HIS A 244 15.27 -8.73 0.50
CA HIS A 244 16.54 -9.03 -0.14
C HIS A 244 16.48 -9.14 -1.68
N GLY A 245 15.61 -8.35 -2.33
CA GLY A 245 15.46 -8.35 -3.79
C GLY A 245 14.60 -9.50 -4.35
N MET A 246 14.04 -10.34 -3.47
CA MET A 246 13.15 -11.43 -3.89
C MET A 246 11.70 -10.96 -4.04
N ALA A 247 10.93 -11.64 -4.88
CA ALA A 247 9.51 -11.42 -5.06
C ALA A 247 8.71 -12.72 -4.84
N THR A 248 7.47 -12.58 -4.39
CA THR A 248 6.51 -13.68 -4.34
C THR A 248 5.51 -13.52 -5.47
N VAL A 249 5.47 -14.51 -6.36
CA VAL A 249 4.44 -14.61 -7.41
C VAL A 249 3.36 -15.57 -6.89
N THR A 250 2.12 -15.11 -6.87
CA THR A 250 0.97 -15.91 -6.44
C THR A 250 -0.04 -15.97 -7.58
N ALA A 251 -0.39 -17.17 -8.00
CA ALA A 251 -1.41 -17.41 -9.01
C ALA A 251 -2.67 -18.00 -8.34
N HIS A 252 -3.81 -17.34 -8.49
CA HIS A 252 -5.13 -17.87 -8.14
C HIS A 252 -5.73 -18.55 -9.37
N VAL A 253 -5.67 -19.87 -9.40
CA VAL A 253 -6.08 -20.73 -10.52
C VAL A 253 -6.94 -21.88 -10.01
N SER A 254 -7.55 -22.66 -10.93
CA SER A 254 -8.30 -23.85 -10.52
C SER A 254 -7.41 -24.85 -9.78
N ALA A 255 -7.99 -25.59 -8.83
CA ALA A 255 -7.27 -26.60 -8.05
C ALA A 255 -6.58 -27.65 -8.93
N LEU A 256 -7.22 -28.05 -10.03
CA LEU A 256 -6.64 -28.99 -11.00
C LEU A 256 -5.38 -28.40 -11.65
N ASN A 257 -5.45 -27.14 -12.12
CA ASN A 257 -4.30 -26.46 -12.71
C ASN A 257 -3.16 -26.30 -11.70
N ALA A 258 -3.47 -25.93 -10.46
CA ALA A 258 -2.48 -25.83 -9.38
C ALA A 258 -1.79 -27.18 -9.12
N ALA A 259 -2.56 -28.29 -9.10
CA ALA A 259 -2.02 -29.63 -8.95
C ALA A 259 -1.13 -30.05 -10.14
N LEU A 260 -1.53 -29.72 -11.37
CA LEU A 260 -0.74 -29.98 -12.58
C LEU A 260 0.56 -29.18 -12.60
N ILE A 261 0.51 -27.90 -12.26
CA ILE A 261 1.71 -27.05 -12.15
C ILE A 261 2.69 -27.64 -11.13
N ARG A 262 2.19 -27.93 -9.92
CA ARG A 262 3.03 -28.54 -8.88
C ARG A 262 3.68 -29.85 -9.32
N LYS A 263 2.90 -30.73 -9.96
CA LYS A 263 3.40 -32.03 -10.45
C LYS A 263 4.46 -31.84 -11.55
N ARG A 264 4.22 -30.91 -12.51
CA ARG A 264 5.17 -30.60 -13.57
C ARG A 264 6.49 -30.10 -13.02
N LEU A 265 6.46 -29.12 -12.12
CA LEU A 265 7.65 -28.56 -11.48
C LEU A 265 8.42 -29.61 -10.67
N SER A 266 7.71 -30.53 -9.98
CA SER A 266 8.34 -31.62 -9.24
C SER A 266 9.08 -32.60 -10.18
N HIS A 267 8.43 -33.02 -11.25
CA HIS A 267 9.04 -33.89 -12.25
C HIS A 267 10.28 -33.28 -12.91
N GLU A 268 10.21 -31.97 -13.24
CA GLU A 268 11.34 -31.25 -13.81
C GLU A 268 12.53 -31.17 -12.84
N ALA A 269 12.25 -30.87 -11.57
CA ALA A 269 13.28 -30.84 -10.56
C ALA A 269 13.92 -32.24 -10.33
N GLU A 270 13.13 -33.31 -10.35
CA GLU A 270 13.63 -34.68 -10.24
C GLU A 270 14.51 -35.04 -11.46
N ARG A 271 14.07 -34.68 -12.66
CA ARG A 271 14.82 -34.91 -13.93
C ARG A 271 16.17 -34.21 -13.89
N LEU A 272 16.23 -32.93 -13.56
CA LEU A 272 17.47 -32.15 -13.50
C LEU A 272 18.43 -32.66 -12.43
N ARG A 273 17.91 -33.07 -11.26
CA ARG A 273 18.73 -33.68 -10.20
C ARG A 273 19.30 -35.02 -10.63
N ALA A 274 18.52 -35.85 -11.31
CA ALA A 274 19.01 -37.09 -11.87
C ALA A 274 20.10 -36.89 -12.95
N ALA A 275 20.05 -35.76 -13.67
CA ALA A 275 21.08 -35.31 -14.59
C ALA A 275 22.32 -34.69 -13.94
N GLY A 276 22.37 -34.62 -12.60
CA GLY A 276 23.53 -34.15 -11.85
C GLY A 276 23.42 -32.71 -11.28
N ASP A 277 22.30 -32.06 -11.42
CA ASP A 277 22.09 -30.74 -10.80
C ASP A 277 22.09 -30.85 -9.25
N ARG A 278 23.00 -30.12 -8.61
CA ARG A 278 23.20 -30.18 -7.14
C ARG A 278 22.36 -29.17 -6.36
N ARG A 279 21.60 -28.28 -7.05
CA ARG A 279 20.75 -27.29 -6.37
C ARG A 279 19.63 -27.99 -5.60
N GLY A 280 19.08 -27.30 -4.60
CA GLY A 280 17.92 -27.79 -3.85
C GLY A 280 16.69 -27.95 -4.73
N HIS A 281 15.85 -28.95 -4.48
CA HIS A 281 14.65 -29.27 -5.26
C HIS A 281 13.73 -28.03 -5.46
N GLN A 282 13.53 -27.23 -4.42
CA GLN A 282 12.70 -26.00 -4.50
C GLN A 282 13.33 -24.90 -5.33
N ALA A 283 14.66 -24.76 -5.32
CA ALA A 283 15.37 -23.79 -6.14
C ALA A 283 15.22 -24.13 -7.64
N ILE A 284 15.40 -25.42 -7.98
CA ILE A 284 15.19 -25.90 -9.35
C ILE A 284 13.73 -25.65 -9.80
N GLN A 285 12.75 -25.92 -8.94
CA GLN A 285 11.34 -25.63 -9.26
C GLN A 285 11.09 -24.15 -9.53
N ALA A 286 11.70 -23.26 -8.73
CA ALA A 286 11.58 -21.82 -8.92
C ALA A 286 12.20 -21.36 -10.23
N ASP A 287 13.40 -21.85 -10.55
CA ASP A 287 14.08 -21.51 -11.80
C ASP A 287 13.32 -22.04 -13.02
N SER A 288 12.83 -23.28 -12.97
CA SER A 288 12.00 -23.87 -14.05
C SER A 288 10.70 -23.08 -14.26
N PHE A 289 10.05 -22.64 -13.17
CA PHE A 289 8.86 -21.79 -13.25
C PHE A 289 9.17 -20.47 -13.96
N VAL A 290 10.26 -19.79 -13.58
CA VAL A 290 10.69 -18.54 -14.21
C VAL A 290 11.04 -18.75 -15.68
N HIS A 291 11.85 -19.77 -16.00
CA HIS A 291 12.26 -20.06 -17.38
C HIS A 291 11.06 -20.31 -18.30
N THR A 292 10.08 -21.10 -17.83
CA THR A 292 8.85 -21.36 -18.60
C THR A 292 8.06 -20.09 -18.87
N LEU A 293 7.96 -19.18 -17.88
CA LEU A 293 7.14 -17.96 -18.01
C LEU A 293 7.80 -16.85 -18.83
N ILE A 294 9.12 -16.73 -18.81
CA ILE A 294 9.84 -15.69 -19.57
C ILE A 294 10.28 -16.14 -20.97
N GLY A 295 9.80 -17.33 -21.43
CA GLY A 295 10.00 -17.79 -22.78
C GLY A 295 11.44 -18.24 -23.11
N ARG A 296 12.21 -18.67 -22.11
CA ARG A 296 13.54 -19.27 -22.32
C ARG A 296 13.48 -20.72 -22.75
N GLU A 297 12.29 -21.31 -22.82
CA GLU A 297 12.03 -22.63 -23.38
C GLU A 297 11.11 -22.49 -24.61
N ASP A 298 11.29 -23.38 -25.61
CA ASP A 298 10.57 -23.38 -26.88
C ASP A 298 9.05 -23.27 -26.72
N GLY A 299 8.43 -22.28 -27.34
CA GLY A 299 6.98 -22.17 -27.48
C GLY A 299 6.31 -20.82 -27.14
N MET A 300 7.01 -19.80 -26.65
CA MET A 300 6.50 -18.43 -26.55
C MET A 300 7.23 -17.52 -27.55
N GLU A 301 6.49 -16.71 -28.28
CA GLU A 301 7.10 -15.67 -29.12
C GLU A 301 7.98 -14.72 -28.25
N PRO A 302 9.19 -14.38 -28.72
CA PRO A 302 10.07 -13.47 -28.01
C PRO A 302 9.41 -12.09 -27.89
N THR A 303 9.00 -11.74 -26.69
CA THR A 303 8.42 -10.44 -26.39
C THR A 303 9.50 -9.52 -25.85
N THR A 304 9.68 -8.36 -26.48
CA THR A 304 10.56 -7.33 -25.93
C THR A 304 9.90 -6.71 -24.70
N LEU A 305 10.41 -7.02 -23.51
CA LEU A 305 9.95 -6.47 -22.25
C LEU A 305 10.85 -5.30 -21.83
N ASP A 306 10.29 -4.09 -21.71
CA ASP A 306 10.99 -2.91 -21.21
C ASP A 306 10.70 -2.77 -19.70
N ILE A 307 11.72 -2.94 -18.86
CA ILE A 307 11.63 -2.77 -17.41
C ILE A 307 12.51 -1.59 -17.00
N GLY A 308 11.89 -0.56 -16.41
CA GLY A 308 12.61 0.59 -15.87
C GLY A 308 13.38 0.23 -14.60
N VAL A 309 14.70 0.45 -14.61
CA VAL A 309 15.56 0.32 -13.44
C VAL A 309 16.21 1.66 -13.14
N ILE A 310 16.07 2.14 -11.92
CA ILE A 310 16.73 3.35 -11.42
C ILE A 310 17.84 2.91 -10.45
N ILE A 311 19.07 3.28 -10.77
CA ILE A 311 20.23 3.01 -9.94
C ILE A 311 21.14 4.25 -9.95
N THR A 312 21.74 4.61 -8.82
CA THR A 312 22.70 5.72 -8.75
C THR A 312 24.03 5.31 -9.37
N ASP A 313 24.77 6.26 -9.96
CA ASP A 313 26.11 6.01 -10.48
C ASP A 313 27.00 5.38 -9.39
N ARG A 314 26.88 5.87 -8.17
CA ARG A 314 27.61 5.35 -7.01
C ARG A 314 27.23 3.89 -6.71
N ALA A 315 25.93 3.56 -6.72
CA ALA A 315 25.47 2.19 -6.49
C ALA A 315 25.82 1.25 -7.65
N LEU A 316 25.86 1.75 -8.88
CA LEU A 316 26.21 0.96 -10.06
C LEU A 316 27.70 0.60 -10.09
N PHE A 317 28.59 1.58 -9.81
CA PHE A 317 30.05 1.42 -9.99
C PHE A 317 30.82 1.12 -8.70
N HIS A 318 30.23 1.34 -7.52
CA HIS A 318 30.89 1.11 -6.23
C HIS A 318 30.15 0.06 -5.40
N PRO A 319 30.56 -1.23 -5.46
CA PRO A 319 29.84 -2.36 -4.84
C PRO A 319 29.65 -2.27 -3.32
N ARG A 320 30.48 -1.52 -2.62
CA ARG A 320 30.42 -1.38 -1.14
C ARG A 320 29.46 -0.28 -0.67
N ASN A 321 28.74 0.33 -1.59
CA ASN A 321 27.78 1.37 -1.26
C ASN A 321 26.41 0.75 -0.92
N GLY A 322 25.81 1.17 0.18
CA GLY A 322 24.51 0.69 0.66
C GLY A 322 23.28 1.26 -0.07
N ASP A 323 23.48 2.10 -1.12
CA ASP A 323 22.36 2.63 -1.89
C ASP A 323 21.53 1.50 -2.53
N LEU A 324 20.22 1.65 -2.52
CA LEU A 324 19.29 0.72 -3.17
C LEU A 324 19.08 1.12 -4.64
N ALA A 325 18.95 0.13 -5.52
CA ALA A 325 18.36 0.30 -6.83
C ALA A 325 16.83 0.19 -6.74
N ARG A 326 16.12 0.59 -7.81
CA ARG A 326 14.67 0.50 -7.90
C ARG A 326 14.24 -0.06 -9.23
N ILE A 327 13.29 -0.98 -9.19
CA ILE A 327 12.69 -1.61 -10.36
C ILE A 327 11.26 -1.07 -10.50
N GLU A 328 10.90 -0.61 -11.69
CA GLU A 328 9.56 -0.13 -12.03
C GLU A 328 8.51 -1.20 -11.73
N GLY A 329 7.44 -0.81 -11.01
CA GLY A 329 6.37 -1.71 -10.59
C GLY A 329 6.70 -2.65 -9.42
N TYR A 330 7.97 -2.73 -9.02
CA TYR A 330 8.41 -3.57 -7.89
C TYR A 330 8.84 -2.75 -6.67
N GLY A 331 9.65 -1.70 -6.86
CA GLY A 331 10.19 -0.86 -5.80
C GLY A 331 11.68 -1.07 -5.55
N SER A 332 12.14 -0.80 -4.32
CA SER A 332 13.57 -0.83 -3.98
C SER A 332 14.11 -2.26 -3.85
N VAL A 333 15.31 -2.49 -4.39
CA VAL A 333 16.07 -3.74 -4.33
C VAL A 333 17.52 -3.43 -3.96
N PRO A 334 18.27 -4.39 -3.38
CA PRO A 334 19.70 -4.24 -3.25
C PRO A 334 20.35 -3.98 -4.62
N ALA A 335 21.24 -2.98 -4.72
CA ALA A 335 21.90 -2.67 -6.00
C ALA A 335 22.72 -3.86 -6.52
N GLU A 336 23.19 -4.76 -5.65
CA GLU A 336 23.90 -5.99 -6.06
C GLU A 336 23.02 -6.90 -6.88
N ALA A 337 21.71 -7.05 -6.55
CA ALA A 337 20.79 -7.86 -7.33
C ALA A 337 20.71 -7.36 -8.79
N VAL A 338 20.66 -6.04 -8.98
CA VAL A 338 20.67 -5.45 -10.33
C VAL A 338 22.01 -5.64 -11.02
N ARG A 339 23.12 -5.45 -10.30
CA ARG A 339 24.47 -5.69 -10.89
C ARG A 339 24.68 -7.13 -11.29
N GLU A 340 24.19 -8.08 -10.52
CA GLU A 340 24.28 -9.52 -10.81
C GLU A 340 23.54 -9.88 -12.08
N GLU A 341 22.30 -9.42 -12.24
CA GLU A 341 21.51 -9.60 -13.45
C GLU A 341 22.20 -8.98 -14.68
N LEU A 342 22.68 -7.75 -14.56
CA LEU A 342 23.42 -7.08 -15.64
C LEU A 342 24.70 -7.86 -16.02
N ARG A 343 25.45 -8.38 -15.04
CA ARG A 343 26.64 -9.21 -15.32
C ARG A 343 26.26 -10.53 -15.98
N GLY A 344 25.13 -11.13 -15.62
CA GLY A 344 24.59 -12.32 -16.26
C GLY A 344 24.34 -12.09 -17.75
N VAL A 345 23.64 -10.99 -18.07
CA VAL A 345 23.37 -10.56 -19.45
C VAL A 345 24.66 -10.31 -20.23
N PHE A 346 25.62 -9.56 -19.68
CA PHE A 346 26.90 -9.29 -20.35
C PHE A 346 27.73 -10.56 -20.57
N ARG A 347 27.71 -11.51 -19.63
CA ARG A 347 28.39 -12.81 -19.80
C ARG A 347 27.76 -13.65 -20.90
N SER A 348 26.45 -13.69 -21.00
CA SER A 348 25.74 -14.37 -22.07
C SER A 348 26.09 -13.76 -23.45
N LEU A 349 26.03 -12.43 -23.55
CA LEU A 349 26.40 -11.71 -24.79
C LEU A 349 27.87 -11.94 -25.22
N LEU A 350 28.79 -12.15 -24.27
CA LEU A 350 30.20 -12.41 -24.59
C LEU A 350 30.47 -13.88 -24.88
N ALA A 351 29.67 -14.83 -24.36
CA ALA A 351 29.85 -16.26 -24.54
C ALA A 351 29.31 -16.74 -25.91
N ASP A 352 28.23 -16.11 -26.42
CA ASP A 352 27.53 -16.55 -27.62
C ASP A 352 28.10 -15.96 -28.93
N GLY A 353 29.26 -15.28 -28.89
CA GLY A 353 29.83 -14.59 -30.05
C GLY A 353 28.90 -13.46 -30.53
N ALA A 354 29.38 -12.24 -30.60
CA ALA A 354 28.57 -11.01 -30.76
C ALA A 354 27.70 -10.97 -32.06
N GLU A 355 27.81 -11.92 -32.95
CA GLU A 355 27.03 -11.96 -34.21
C GLU A 355 25.72 -12.74 -34.08
N ASP A 356 25.64 -13.80 -33.26
CA ASP A 356 24.40 -14.59 -33.07
C ASP A 356 23.46 -14.04 -31.99
N ALA A 357 23.96 -13.26 -31.02
CA ALA A 357 23.15 -12.63 -30.00
C ALA A 357 22.30 -11.44 -30.50
N MET A 358 22.56 -10.96 -31.72
CA MET A 358 21.82 -9.89 -32.40
C MET A 358 20.89 -10.39 -33.50
N GLY A 359 20.71 -11.71 -33.64
CA GLY A 359 19.73 -12.27 -34.55
C GLY A 359 18.30 -11.87 -34.22
N PRO A 360 17.37 -11.88 -35.22
CA PRO A 360 15.99 -11.42 -35.01
C PRO A 360 15.20 -12.27 -33.99
N ASP A 361 15.68 -13.44 -33.61
CA ASP A 361 14.97 -14.43 -32.78
C ASP A 361 15.50 -14.57 -31.34
N GLY A 362 16.51 -13.80 -30.95
CA GLY A 362 17.05 -13.84 -29.59
C GLY A 362 16.28 -12.94 -28.62
N PRO A 363 15.99 -13.36 -27.37
CA PRO A 363 15.44 -12.47 -26.35
C PRO A 363 16.51 -11.45 -25.92
N ALA A 364 16.59 -10.34 -26.67
CA ALA A 364 17.55 -9.31 -26.38
C ALA A 364 17.06 -8.46 -25.19
N LEU A 365 17.60 -8.71 -23.99
CA LEU A 365 17.52 -7.75 -22.89
C LEU A 365 18.31 -6.50 -23.28
N ARG A 366 17.62 -5.46 -23.72
CA ARG A 366 18.24 -4.18 -24.08
C ARG A 366 18.24 -3.26 -22.86
N ALA A 367 19.43 -2.94 -22.33
CA ALA A 367 19.59 -1.94 -21.30
C ALA A 367 19.76 -0.54 -21.90
N THR A 368 18.83 0.36 -21.67
CA THR A 368 18.95 1.78 -22.03
C THR A 368 19.24 2.59 -20.78
N LEU A 369 20.43 3.21 -20.71
CA LEU A 369 20.80 4.08 -19.61
C LEU A 369 20.32 5.50 -19.86
N ARG A 370 19.52 6.05 -18.92
CA ARG A 370 19.08 7.45 -18.92
C ARG A 370 19.57 8.12 -17.65
N ARG A 371 20.26 9.27 -17.81
CA ARG A 371 20.68 10.08 -16.68
C ARG A 371 19.49 10.89 -16.16
N MET A 372 19.15 10.70 -14.87
CA MET A 372 18.11 11.46 -14.19
C MET A 372 18.71 12.26 -13.03
N TYR A 373 18.11 13.40 -12.72
CA TYR A 373 18.60 14.28 -11.66
C TYR A 373 17.64 14.20 -10.47
N SER A 374 18.18 14.03 -9.29
CA SER A 374 17.44 14.08 -8.03
C SER A 374 17.66 15.39 -7.29
N HIS A 375 16.66 15.81 -6.50
CA HIS A 375 16.80 16.97 -5.63
C HIS A 375 17.83 16.67 -4.53
N PRO A 376 18.85 17.50 -4.31
CA PRO A 376 20.00 17.16 -3.46
C PRO A 376 19.65 16.95 -1.98
N ARG A 377 18.53 17.52 -1.47
CA ARG A 377 18.10 17.37 -0.08
C ARG A 377 16.95 16.36 0.07
N ALA A 378 16.01 16.32 -0.86
CA ALA A 378 14.84 15.43 -0.78
C ALA A 378 15.07 14.09 -1.48
N GLY A 379 16.10 13.96 -2.34
CA GLY A 379 16.39 12.74 -3.10
C GLY A 379 15.34 12.40 -4.15
N GLU A 380 14.40 13.32 -4.43
CA GLU A 380 13.32 13.15 -5.40
C GLU A 380 13.73 13.55 -6.81
N LEU A 381 13.08 12.95 -7.82
CA LEU A 381 13.27 13.35 -9.22
C LEU A 381 12.61 14.71 -9.50
N VAL A 382 13.25 15.59 -10.27
CA VAL A 382 12.79 16.93 -10.65
C VAL A 382 12.71 17.10 -12.16
N GLY A 383 11.66 17.75 -12.68
CA GLY A 383 11.47 17.99 -14.12
C GLY A 383 10.20 18.75 -14.55
N VAL A 384 9.71 18.70 -15.71
CA VAL A 384 9.09 19.56 -16.72
C VAL A 384 7.57 19.81 -16.60
N GLU A 385 7.05 20.97 -17.10
CA GLU A 385 5.64 21.39 -17.13
C GLU A 385 4.96 21.18 -18.50
N SER A 386 3.62 21.06 -18.53
CA SER A 386 2.80 20.93 -19.73
C SER A 386 1.51 21.76 -19.65
N ARG A 387 1.02 22.24 -20.81
CA ARG A 387 -0.26 22.96 -20.94
C ARG A 387 -1.46 22.04 -21.26
N ALA A 388 -1.23 20.75 -21.46
CA ALA A 388 -2.30 19.80 -21.76
C ALA A 388 -3.09 19.43 -20.48
N ARG A 389 -4.42 19.21 -20.61
CA ARG A 389 -5.26 18.72 -19.51
C ARG A 389 -4.80 17.34 -19.01
N ALA A 390 -4.48 16.42 -19.91
CA ALA A 390 -3.94 15.12 -19.55
C ALA A 390 -2.42 15.20 -19.40
N PHE A 391 -1.85 14.43 -18.48
CA PHE A 391 -0.40 14.34 -18.34
C PHE A 391 0.20 13.72 -19.60
N PRO A 392 1.10 14.42 -20.32
CA PRO A 392 1.84 13.84 -21.43
C PRO A 392 2.59 12.58 -20.99
N ALA A 393 2.78 11.62 -21.90
CA ALA A 393 3.37 10.32 -21.58
C ALA A 393 4.72 10.41 -20.84
N ALA A 394 5.58 11.36 -21.23
CA ALA A 394 6.86 11.58 -20.57
C ALA A 394 6.71 12.08 -19.13
N LEU A 395 5.75 12.96 -18.87
CA LEU A 395 5.47 13.51 -17.54
C LEU A 395 4.79 12.47 -16.67
N ALA A 396 3.84 11.71 -17.22
CA ALA A 396 3.18 10.59 -16.54
C ALA A 396 4.20 9.51 -16.13
N ARG A 397 5.11 9.15 -17.04
CA ARG A 397 6.17 8.16 -16.76
C ARG A 397 7.14 8.68 -15.69
N PHE A 398 7.44 9.97 -15.68
CA PHE A 398 8.26 10.57 -14.64
C PHE A 398 7.58 10.54 -13.27
N ILE A 399 6.28 10.86 -13.19
CA ILE A 399 5.49 10.76 -11.95
C ILE A 399 5.44 9.30 -11.46
N LEU A 400 5.28 8.33 -12.37
CA LEU A 400 5.33 6.91 -12.05
C LEU A 400 6.67 6.52 -11.40
N TRP A 401 7.79 7.00 -11.93
CA TRP A 401 9.12 6.75 -11.37
C TRP A 401 9.37 7.48 -10.05
N ARG A 402 8.86 8.69 -9.89
CA ARG A 402 8.95 9.44 -8.64
C ARG A 402 8.15 8.75 -7.53
N ASP A 403 6.89 8.46 -7.79
CA ASP A 403 5.93 8.01 -6.78
C ASP A 403 5.99 6.49 -6.52
N GLN A 404 6.23 5.68 -7.57
CA GLN A 404 6.40 4.21 -7.57
C GLN A 404 5.18 3.41 -7.08
N THR A 405 4.50 3.86 -6.04
CA THR A 405 3.25 3.32 -5.51
C THR A 405 2.24 4.44 -5.33
N CYS A 406 0.99 4.07 -5.18
CA CYS A 406 -0.10 5.01 -4.96
C CYS A 406 0.21 6.00 -3.84
N ARG A 407 -0.08 7.30 -4.08
CA ARG A 407 0.14 8.39 -3.14
C ARG A 407 -0.98 8.56 -2.12
N GLY A 408 -2.00 7.71 -2.14
CA GLY A 408 -3.01 7.68 -1.09
C GLY A 408 -2.39 7.27 0.26
N PRO A 409 -2.83 7.83 1.39
CA PRO A 409 -2.33 7.44 2.71
C PRO A 409 -2.44 5.93 2.92
N TYR A 410 -1.33 5.33 3.41
CA TYR A 410 -1.20 3.89 3.69
C TYR A 410 -1.48 2.96 2.50
N CYS A 411 -1.44 3.50 1.25
CA CYS A 411 -1.71 2.75 0.04
C CYS A 411 -0.41 2.44 -0.70
N ASP A 412 -0.05 1.16 -0.77
CA ASP A 412 1.10 0.67 -1.54
C ASP A 412 0.68 0.00 -2.87
N ALA A 413 -0.57 0.22 -3.32
CA ALA A 413 -1.08 -0.34 -4.55
C ALA A 413 -0.31 0.19 -5.77
N PRO A 414 -0.20 -0.59 -6.86
CA PRO A 414 0.37 -0.10 -8.11
C PRO A 414 -0.37 1.13 -8.63
N ILE A 415 0.38 2.09 -9.15
CA ILE A 415 -0.19 3.27 -9.82
C ILE A 415 -0.89 2.81 -11.09
N ARG A 416 -2.12 3.29 -11.29
CA ARG A 416 -2.92 3.04 -12.50
C ARG A 416 -3.14 4.31 -13.31
N GLN A 417 -3.12 5.45 -12.61
CA GLN A 417 -3.42 6.75 -13.22
C GLN A 417 -2.49 7.81 -12.65
N THR A 418 -2.13 8.75 -13.50
CA THR A 418 -1.49 10.01 -13.08
C THR A 418 -2.59 11.04 -12.94
N ASP A 419 -2.70 11.66 -11.78
CA ASP A 419 -3.79 12.52 -11.42
C ASP A 419 -3.30 13.86 -10.86
N HIS A 420 -4.14 14.89 -10.94
CA HIS A 420 -3.86 16.22 -10.38
C HIS A 420 -4.16 16.25 -8.88
N ILE A 421 -3.26 16.81 -8.09
CA ILE A 421 -3.50 17.07 -6.65
C ILE A 421 -4.65 18.08 -6.51
N LEU A 422 -4.49 19.27 -7.11
CA LEU A 422 -5.58 20.21 -7.35
C LEU A 422 -6.18 19.89 -8.72
N PRO A 423 -7.47 19.52 -8.82
CA PRO A 423 -8.11 19.15 -10.08
C PRO A 423 -7.94 20.23 -11.16
N HIS A 424 -7.74 19.79 -12.41
CA HIS A 424 -7.62 20.72 -13.54
C HIS A 424 -8.87 21.61 -13.70
N ALA A 425 -10.06 21.06 -13.42
CA ALA A 425 -11.32 21.82 -13.43
C ALA A 425 -11.38 22.92 -12.36
N ALA A 426 -10.58 22.81 -11.29
CA ALA A 426 -10.42 23.81 -10.24
C ALA A 426 -9.20 24.74 -10.48
N GLY A 427 -8.63 24.75 -11.68
CA GLY A 427 -7.49 25.59 -12.04
C GLY A 427 -6.12 24.97 -11.77
N GLY A 428 -6.05 23.68 -11.45
CA GLY A 428 -4.79 22.97 -11.26
C GLY A 428 -3.99 22.81 -12.56
N GLN A 429 -2.72 23.16 -12.52
CA GLN A 429 -1.82 23.03 -13.68
C GLN A 429 -1.35 21.59 -13.86
N THR A 430 -1.11 21.19 -15.12
CA THR A 430 -0.50 19.90 -15.47
C THR A 430 1.01 20.00 -15.39
N CYS A 431 1.55 19.81 -14.20
CA CYS A 431 2.98 19.89 -13.90
C CYS A 431 3.36 18.82 -12.86
N LEU A 432 4.66 18.60 -12.68
CA LEU A 432 5.15 17.62 -11.69
C LEU A 432 4.69 17.93 -10.27
N ASP A 433 4.62 19.21 -9.95
CA ASP A 433 4.27 19.68 -8.62
C ASP A 433 2.81 19.44 -8.27
N ASN A 434 1.94 19.49 -9.26
CA ASN A 434 0.51 19.21 -9.12
C ASN A 434 0.14 17.79 -9.55
N GLY A 435 1.11 16.96 -9.94
CA GLY A 435 0.88 15.59 -10.37
C GLY A 435 1.16 14.59 -9.26
N GLN A 436 0.37 13.52 -9.21
CA GLN A 436 0.55 12.36 -8.33
C GLN A 436 0.12 11.07 -9.00
N GLY A 437 0.76 9.95 -8.60
CA GLY A 437 0.38 8.61 -9.05
C GLY A 437 -0.65 7.99 -8.12
N LEU A 438 -1.79 7.53 -8.65
CA LEU A 438 -2.86 6.92 -7.86
C LEU A 438 -3.26 5.55 -8.40
N CYS A 439 -3.72 4.66 -7.52
CA CYS A 439 -4.46 3.46 -7.89
C CYS A 439 -5.92 3.81 -8.24
N ALA A 440 -6.64 2.88 -8.86
CA ALA A 440 -8.03 3.10 -9.24
C ALA A 440 -8.92 3.54 -8.06
N HIS A 441 -8.73 2.94 -6.86
CA HIS A 441 -9.53 3.30 -5.68
C HIS A 441 -9.21 4.71 -5.16
N CYS A 442 -7.92 5.09 -5.07
CA CYS A 442 -7.54 6.40 -4.54
C CYS A 442 -7.77 7.53 -5.54
N ASN A 443 -8.00 7.22 -6.81
CA ASN A 443 -8.31 8.20 -7.83
C ASN A 443 -9.70 8.85 -7.66
N ASP A 444 -10.60 8.20 -6.91
CA ASP A 444 -11.91 8.78 -6.52
C ASP A 444 -11.81 9.70 -5.28
N LYS A 445 -10.66 10.36 -5.09
CA LYS A 445 -10.35 11.18 -3.91
C LYS A 445 -11.37 12.29 -3.66
N GLU A 446 -11.92 12.89 -4.71
CA GLU A 446 -12.91 13.97 -4.61
C GLU A 446 -14.20 13.51 -3.92
N GLN A 447 -14.57 12.24 -4.06
CA GLN A 447 -15.73 11.66 -3.41
C GLN A 447 -15.43 11.17 -1.98
N GLN A 448 -14.18 10.85 -1.70
CA GLN A 448 -13.75 10.18 -0.46
C GLN A 448 -13.12 11.12 0.56
N THR A 449 -12.70 12.32 0.13
CA THR A 449 -11.96 13.26 0.97
C THR A 449 -12.58 14.66 0.92
N ARG A 450 -12.33 15.45 1.95
CA ARG A 450 -12.68 16.87 1.98
C ARG A 450 -11.73 17.67 1.10
N SER A 451 -10.45 17.38 1.14
CA SER A 451 -9.45 18.01 0.28
C SER A 451 -8.16 17.20 0.20
N VAL A 452 -7.49 17.34 -0.95
CA VAL A 452 -6.12 16.88 -1.16
C VAL A 452 -5.33 18.06 -1.66
N ARG A 453 -4.24 18.40 -1.01
CA ARG A 453 -3.46 19.58 -1.36
C ARG A 453 -1.97 19.37 -1.16
N ARG A 454 -1.18 20.06 -1.93
CA ARG A 454 0.26 20.13 -1.72
C ARG A 454 0.57 21.00 -0.51
N VAL A 455 1.50 20.57 0.32
CA VAL A 455 1.93 21.28 1.52
C VAL A 455 3.45 21.23 1.66
N GLY A 456 4.02 22.29 2.23
CA GLY A 456 5.45 22.40 2.53
C GLY A 456 6.24 23.15 1.46
N ASN A 457 7.47 23.51 1.82
CA ASN A 457 8.45 24.12 0.92
C ASN A 457 9.32 22.99 0.35
N ASP A 458 9.42 22.92 -0.98
CA ASP A 458 10.15 21.88 -1.71
C ASP A 458 11.61 21.74 -1.28
N ALA A 459 12.22 22.84 -0.84
CA ALA A 459 13.62 22.86 -0.43
C ALA A 459 13.90 22.01 0.83
N GLU A 460 12.89 21.83 1.70
CA GLU A 460 13.07 21.12 2.98
C GLU A 460 12.33 19.80 3.05
N HIS A 461 11.15 19.72 2.41
CA HIS A 461 10.21 18.64 2.63
C HIS A 461 9.88 17.81 1.37
N GLY A 462 10.39 18.21 0.20
CA GLY A 462 10.10 17.56 -1.06
C GLY A 462 8.61 17.63 -1.46
N HIS A 463 8.17 16.74 -2.34
CA HIS A 463 6.80 16.69 -2.85
C HIS A 463 5.84 16.09 -1.81
N THR A 464 5.42 16.88 -0.83
CA THR A 464 4.51 16.47 0.25
C THR A 464 3.06 16.79 -0.10
N VAL A 465 2.17 15.80 0.04
CA VAL A 465 0.73 15.92 -0.20
C VAL A 465 -0.02 15.66 1.10
N GLU A 466 -0.88 16.59 1.51
CA GLU A 466 -1.80 16.44 2.64
C GLU A 466 -3.16 15.96 2.15
N TRP A 467 -3.67 14.94 2.80
CA TRP A 467 -4.99 14.38 2.60
C TRP A 467 -5.84 14.68 3.84
N ILE A 468 -7.01 15.25 3.64
CA ILE A 468 -7.97 15.53 4.72
C ILE A 468 -9.24 14.77 4.41
N SER A 469 -9.61 13.81 5.26
CA SER A 469 -10.87 13.09 5.14
C SER A 469 -12.07 14.02 5.35
N ARG A 470 -13.28 13.58 5.04
CA ARG A 470 -14.49 14.36 5.26
C ARG A 470 -14.72 14.62 6.75
N ALA A 471 -14.41 13.65 7.61
CA ALA A 471 -14.46 13.78 9.06
C ALA A 471 -13.30 14.62 9.66
N GLY A 472 -12.35 15.09 8.82
CA GLY A 472 -11.28 15.99 9.24
C GLY A 472 -9.97 15.32 9.61
N THR A 473 -9.85 13.99 9.52
CA THR A 473 -8.59 13.28 9.77
C THR A 473 -7.54 13.68 8.73
N ARG A 474 -6.34 14.07 9.19
CA ARG A 474 -5.25 14.56 8.33
C ARG A 474 -4.11 13.55 8.25
N ARG A 475 -3.60 13.34 7.04
CA ARG A 475 -2.40 12.54 6.78
C ARG A 475 -1.58 13.18 5.67
N THR A 476 -0.27 13.05 5.77
CA THR A 476 0.67 13.49 4.73
C THR A 476 1.35 12.31 4.08
N THR A 477 1.60 12.41 2.78
CA THR A 477 2.34 11.41 2.02
C THR A 477 3.46 12.07 1.22
N ARG A 478 4.56 11.33 1.04
CA ARG A 478 5.74 11.76 0.26
C ARG A 478 6.17 10.66 -0.68
N PRO A 479 6.82 10.96 -1.82
CA PRO A 479 7.52 9.97 -2.60
C PRO A 479 8.59 9.30 -1.75
N ARG A 480 8.94 8.07 -2.07
CA ARG A 480 10.10 7.44 -1.43
C ARG A 480 11.37 8.08 -1.96
N ALA A 481 12.27 8.51 -1.09
CA ALA A 481 13.58 9.03 -1.50
C ALA A 481 14.34 7.98 -2.34
N LEU A 482 14.99 8.39 -3.40
CA LEU A 482 15.82 7.53 -4.24
C LEU A 482 17.17 7.20 -3.60
N THR A 483 17.64 8.14 -2.79
CA THR A 483 18.88 8.02 -2.00
C THR A 483 18.55 8.35 -0.56
N ASP A 484 19.32 7.82 0.37
CA ASP A 484 19.23 8.30 1.75
C ASP A 484 19.48 9.81 1.76
N PRO A 485 18.62 10.60 2.40
CA PRO A 485 18.88 12.02 2.56
C PRO A 485 20.24 12.18 3.21
N VAL A 486 21.11 12.98 2.60
CA VAL A 486 22.40 13.31 3.22
C VAL A 486 22.08 13.84 4.62
N PRO A 487 22.59 13.19 5.69
CA PRO A 487 22.30 13.64 7.03
C PRO A 487 22.69 15.12 7.12
N HIS A 488 21.75 15.93 7.55
CA HIS A 488 22.02 17.33 7.82
C HIS A 488 23.06 17.36 8.95
N ARG A 489 24.34 17.44 8.61
CA ARG A 489 25.32 17.91 9.58
C ARG A 489 24.81 19.30 9.96
N PRO A 490 24.43 19.52 11.24
CA PRO A 490 24.20 20.89 11.67
C PRO A 490 25.43 21.65 11.22
N SER A 491 25.23 22.72 10.47
CA SER A 491 26.33 23.57 10.03
C SER A 491 27.14 23.85 11.28
N ALA A 492 28.35 23.33 11.33
CA ALA A 492 29.28 23.68 12.40
C ALA A 492 29.19 25.20 12.51
N GLU A 493 28.89 25.69 13.69
CA GLU A 493 28.93 27.13 14.00
C GLU A 493 30.13 27.70 13.25
N PRO A 494 29.99 28.73 12.42
CA PRO A 494 31.10 29.25 11.67
C PRO A 494 32.20 29.55 12.70
N PRO A 495 33.44 29.09 12.49
CA PRO A 495 34.53 29.34 13.41
C PRO A 495 34.56 30.84 13.66
N ARG A 496 34.52 31.24 14.94
CA ARG A 496 34.69 32.66 15.34
C ARG A 496 35.86 33.22 14.56
N PRO A 497 35.76 34.38 13.92
CA PRO A 497 36.81 34.91 13.13
C PRO A 497 38.05 35.12 14.02
N SER A 498 39.06 34.27 13.86
CA SER A 498 40.41 34.60 14.29
C SER A 498 40.86 35.77 13.46
N ALA A 499 41.28 36.83 14.15
CA ALA A 499 41.77 38.06 13.57
C ALA A 499 43.04 37.78 12.75
N GLU A 500 42.85 37.51 11.43
CA GLU A 500 43.77 37.77 10.34
C GLU A 500 43.17 37.27 9.02
N PRO A 501 43.10 38.10 7.95
CA PRO A 501 42.49 37.66 6.71
C PRO A 501 43.44 36.75 5.95
N PRO A 502 43.06 35.49 5.63
CA PRO A 502 43.85 34.66 4.75
C PRO A 502 43.80 35.20 3.32
N GLY A 503 44.92 35.32 2.67
CA GLY A 503 45.09 35.72 1.29
C GLY A 503 44.15 34.92 0.37
N ARG A 504 43.57 35.58 -0.62
CA ARG A 504 42.61 35.01 -1.60
C ARG A 504 43.20 33.78 -2.28
N SER A 505 42.63 32.61 -2.04
CA SER A 505 43.08 31.37 -2.66
C SER A 505 42.83 31.37 -4.17
N ALA A 506 43.71 30.71 -4.94
CA ALA A 506 43.59 30.59 -6.40
C ALA A 506 42.25 29.99 -6.90
N SER A 507 41.52 29.31 -6.03
CA SER A 507 40.18 28.75 -6.31
C SER A 507 39.07 29.81 -6.28
N SER A 508 39.18 30.83 -5.43
CA SER A 508 38.21 31.94 -5.35
C SER A 508 38.34 32.90 -6.55
N LEU A 509 39.57 33.09 -7.05
CA LEU A 509 39.82 33.86 -8.26
C LEU A 509 39.27 33.18 -9.52
N ARG A 510 39.43 31.86 -9.67
CA ARG A 510 38.85 31.08 -10.78
C ARG A 510 37.30 31.09 -10.78
N ARG A 511 36.66 31.06 -9.62
CA ARG A 511 35.19 31.11 -9.49
C ARG A 511 34.64 32.51 -9.84
N ALA A 512 35.36 33.57 -9.50
CA ALA A 512 34.98 34.95 -9.87
C ALA A 512 35.17 35.19 -11.37
N GLU A 513 36.22 34.63 -11.98
CA GLU A 513 36.47 34.72 -13.42
C GLU A 513 35.47 33.91 -14.23
N TRP A 514 35.04 32.71 -13.79
CA TRP A 514 33.96 31.94 -14.40
C TRP A 514 32.63 32.70 -14.38
N LYS A 515 32.25 33.33 -13.24
CA LYS A 515 31.04 34.15 -13.13
C LYS A 515 31.07 35.35 -14.10
N ARG A 516 32.22 36.02 -14.30
CA ARG A 516 32.37 37.11 -15.22
C ARG A 516 32.27 36.66 -16.69
N ARG A 517 32.85 35.53 -17.07
CA ARG A 517 32.72 34.90 -18.39
C ARG A 517 31.27 34.52 -18.72
N TYR A 518 30.56 33.95 -17.76
CA TYR A 518 29.17 33.57 -17.93
C TYR A 518 28.23 34.77 -18.07
N ALA A 519 28.45 35.82 -17.31
CA ALA A 519 27.69 37.07 -17.41
C ALA A 519 27.93 37.81 -18.77
N ARG A 520 29.17 37.78 -19.28
CA ARG A 520 29.48 38.32 -20.63
C ARG A 520 28.79 37.50 -21.73
N ARG A 521 28.76 36.20 -21.66
CA ARG A 521 28.08 35.33 -22.63
C ARG A 521 26.55 35.59 -22.67
N ARG A 522 25.92 35.82 -21.53
CA ARG A 522 24.51 36.17 -21.43
C ARG A 522 24.18 37.55 -22.07
N ARG A 523 25.08 38.51 -21.96
CA ARG A 523 24.92 39.84 -22.60
C ARG A 523 25.09 39.79 -24.13
N SER A 524 26.00 38.96 -24.64
CA SER A 524 26.20 38.80 -26.10
C SER A 524 25.02 38.08 -26.80
N VAL A 525 24.34 37.17 -26.11
CA VAL A 525 23.14 36.49 -26.64
C VAL A 525 21.93 37.42 -26.65
N ARG A 526 21.78 38.34 -25.69
CA ARG A 526 20.71 39.35 -25.68
C ARG A 526 20.93 40.48 -26.70
N GLY A 527 22.15 40.75 -27.13
CA GLY A 527 22.49 41.77 -28.14
C GLY A 527 22.16 41.36 -29.57
N LYS A 528 21.98 40.06 -29.86
CA LYS A 528 21.71 39.54 -31.23
C LYS A 528 20.23 39.38 -31.57
N GLN A 529 19.31 39.76 -30.71
CA GLN A 529 17.86 39.68 -30.95
C GLN A 529 17.18 41.05 -31.21
N ARG A 530 17.91 42.08 -31.64
CA ARG A 530 17.27 43.27 -32.19
C ARG A 530 16.89 42.99 -33.66
N ARG A 531 15.59 42.85 -33.91
CA ARG A 531 14.98 42.76 -35.23
C ARG A 531 15.29 44.02 -36.02
N PRO A 532 15.58 43.93 -37.33
CA PRO A 532 15.66 45.11 -38.21
C PRO A 532 14.25 45.72 -38.40
N ARG A 533 14.18 47.02 -38.38
CA ARG A 533 12.97 47.82 -38.73
C ARG A 533 12.66 47.60 -40.20
N SER A 534 11.41 47.30 -40.51
CA SER A 534 10.86 47.27 -41.86
C SER A 534 10.88 48.69 -42.47
N PRO A 535 11.25 48.86 -43.78
CA PRO A 535 11.14 50.14 -44.47
C PRO A 535 9.66 50.43 -44.75
N GLY A 536 9.28 51.70 -44.53
CA GLY A 536 7.95 52.26 -44.83
C GLY A 536 7.65 52.27 -46.32
N PHE A 537 6.40 52.00 -46.68
CA PHE A 537 5.84 52.23 -48.00
C PHE A 537 5.53 53.69 -48.16
N PRO A 538 5.74 54.26 -49.37
CA PRO A 538 5.34 55.66 -49.72
C PRO A 538 3.84 55.73 -49.98
N GLU A 539 3.20 56.79 -49.45
CA GLU A 539 1.84 57.17 -49.78
C GLU A 539 1.81 57.66 -51.22
N THR A 540 0.83 57.29 -52.02
CA THR A 540 0.45 57.85 -53.30
C THR A 540 -0.77 58.75 -53.13
N PRO A 541 -0.80 59.96 -53.70
CA PRO A 541 -1.94 60.88 -53.62
C PRO A 541 -2.93 60.69 -54.80
N ALA A 542 -4.19 60.97 -54.53
CA ALA A 542 -5.39 61.27 -55.27
C ALA A 542 -6.52 60.29 -55.23
#